data_a263f5a495430dbcfae4e1ca13d85e5c
#
_entry.id   a263f5a495430dbcfae4e1ca13d85e5c
#
_cell.length_a   1.000
_cell.length_b   1.000
_cell.length_c   1.000
_cell.angle_alpha   90.00
_cell.angle_beta   90.00
_cell.angle_gamma   90.00
#
_symmetry.space_group_name_H-M   'P 1'
#
loop_
_entity.id
_entity.type
_entity.pdbx_description
1 polymer ?
#
loop_
_entity_poly.entity_id
_entity_poly.type
_entity_poly.pdbx_seq_one_letter_code
_entity_poly.pdbx_strand_id
1 'polypeptide(L)'
;MTGVPDILTIDVEEWFHGHNYLAQVPPSTWGAQPQRVEANTDRVLELLARHEVRATFFVLGWTAARHRELIRRIARAGHEIGCHSYSHPVVFELSAQEFADDVDRALEALAACDAEPAGYRAPSFTITPKVHDYLHILRERGFRYDCSLFPIKHPRYGQPLSPRQPFLLDHAGDQPFVVLPMPTWRVGGTNVPFSGGGYMRLLPGWIYRRLRLLARRQDQPCIIYLHPWEFDDFRPDTGQGALLRWRSQMGLDAVPGKLAALLRCGDFVTLGDHVASLVAAGLPSRGLPLTAD
;
A
#
# COMPACT_ATOMS: atom_id res chain seq x y z
N MET A 1 18.16 17.10 13.32
CA MET A 1 16.72 17.01 13.08
C MET A 1 16.41 15.54 12.90
N THR A 2 15.87 14.89 13.92
CA THR A 2 15.36 13.51 13.82
C THR A 2 14.11 13.58 12.96
N GLY A 3 14.32 13.55 11.65
CA GLY A 3 13.22 13.70 10.71
C GLY A 3 12.43 12.40 10.61
N VAL A 4 11.13 12.47 10.80
CA VAL A 4 10.23 11.41 10.40
C VAL A 4 10.44 11.14 8.90
N PRO A 5 10.75 9.90 8.47
CA PRO A 5 11.11 9.62 7.08
C PRO A 5 9.95 9.75 6.13
N ASP A 6 10.25 9.86 4.84
CA ASP A 6 9.30 9.59 3.77
C ASP A 6 9.38 8.11 3.40
N ILE A 7 8.26 7.53 3.02
CA ILE A 7 8.16 6.14 2.62
C ILE A 7 7.38 6.09 1.33
N LEU A 8 7.97 5.49 0.30
CA LEU A 8 7.28 5.20 -0.93
C LEU A 8 6.90 3.74 -0.98
N THR A 9 5.64 3.48 -1.28
CA THR A 9 5.13 2.13 -1.49
C THR A 9 4.46 2.03 -2.86
N ILE A 10 4.62 0.89 -3.50
CA ILE A 10 4.04 0.58 -4.81
C ILE A 10 3.21 -0.69 -4.67
N ASP A 11 1.92 -0.59 -4.92
CA ASP A 11 1.03 -1.74 -4.94
C ASP A 11 1.07 -2.33 -6.36
N VAL A 12 1.78 -3.47 -6.51
CA VAL A 12 2.12 -4.08 -7.80
C VAL A 12 0.95 -4.88 -8.32
N GLU A 13 0.06 -4.19 -9.00
CA GLU A 13 -1.17 -4.71 -9.56
C GLU A 13 -1.43 -4.17 -10.97
N GLU A 14 -2.29 -4.83 -11.70
CA GLU A 14 -2.77 -4.37 -13.00
C GLU A 14 -3.89 -3.34 -12.84
N TRP A 15 -4.12 -2.55 -13.87
CA TRP A 15 -5.17 -1.54 -13.92
C TRP A 15 -6.57 -2.11 -13.64
N PHE A 16 -6.81 -3.39 -13.94
CA PHE A 16 -8.11 -4.05 -13.79
C PHE A 16 -8.34 -4.67 -12.39
N HIS A 17 -7.34 -4.73 -11.52
CA HIS A 17 -7.52 -5.27 -10.17
C HIS A 17 -8.32 -4.33 -9.26
N GLY A 18 -8.34 -3.04 -9.56
CA GLY A 18 -9.08 -2.06 -8.77
C GLY A 18 -10.58 -2.35 -8.71
N HIS A 19 -11.18 -2.24 -7.53
CA HIS A 19 -12.61 -2.49 -7.30
C HIS A 19 -13.56 -1.71 -8.22
N ASN A 20 -13.10 -0.59 -8.79
CA ASN A 20 -13.89 0.20 -9.73
C ASN A 20 -14.08 -0.51 -11.07
N TYR A 21 -13.30 -1.54 -11.37
CA TYR A 21 -13.36 -2.31 -12.61
C TYR A 21 -14.00 -3.69 -12.44
N LEU A 22 -14.25 -4.13 -11.20
CA LEU A 22 -14.70 -5.49 -10.89
C LEU A 22 -15.96 -5.91 -11.66
N ALA A 23 -16.90 -4.99 -11.85
CA ALA A 23 -18.14 -5.27 -12.58
C ALA A 23 -17.93 -5.46 -14.09
N GLN A 24 -16.94 -4.78 -14.68
CA GLN A 24 -16.62 -4.83 -16.12
C GLN A 24 -15.55 -5.86 -16.45
N VAL A 25 -14.64 -6.11 -15.51
CA VAL A 25 -13.50 -7.01 -15.66
C VAL A 25 -13.44 -7.95 -14.44
N PRO A 26 -14.33 -8.95 -14.38
CA PRO A 26 -14.33 -9.90 -13.27
C PRO A 26 -13.06 -10.76 -13.26
N PRO A 27 -12.63 -11.29 -12.09
CA PRO A 27 -11.39 -12.05 -11.93
C PRO A 27 -11.21 -13.21 -12.92
N SER A 28 -12.30 -13.84 -13.35
CA SER A 28 -12.28 -14.91 -14.36
C SER A 28 -11.77 -14.46 -15.74
N THR A 29 -11.77 -13.16 -16.02
CA THR A 29 -11.35 -12.57 -17.30
C THR A 29 -9.99 -11.90 -17.26
N TRP A 30 -9.34 -11.80 -16.10
CA TRP A 30 -8.06 -11.10 -15.92
C TRP A 30 -6.95 -11.63 -16.83
N GLY A 31 -6.91 -12.94 -17.05
CA GLY A 31 -5.90 -13.56 -17.93
C GLY A 31 -6.01 -13.15 -19.39
N ALA A 32 -7.16 -12.66 -19.83
CA ALA A 32 -7.40 -12.20 -21.20
C ALA A 32 -7.20 -10.69 -21.38
N GLN A 33 -6.98 -9.94 -20.29
CA GLN A 33 -6.77 -8.50 -20.36
C GLN A 33 -5.35 -8.14 -20.80
N PRO A 34 -5.15 -6.99 -21.45
CA PRO A 34 -3.83 -6.45 -21.72
C PRO A 34 -3.05 -6.26 -20.41
N GLN A 35 -1.98 -7.04 -20.24
CA GLN A 35 -1.11 -6.96 -19.06
C GLN A 35 0.00 -5.95 -19.28
N ARG A 36 0.13 -5.00 -18.38
CA ARG A 36 1.05 -3.88 -18.51
C ARG A 36 1.89 -3.65 -17.26
N VAL A 37 1.65 -4.45 -16.22
CA VAL A 37 2.32 -4.30 -14.91
C VAL A 37 3.84 -4.36 -15.03
N GLU A 38 4.40 -5.21 -15.90
CA GLU A 38 5.85 -5.30 -16.10
C GLU A 38 6.43 -4.00 -16.62
N ALA A 39 5.98 -3.55 -17.79
CA ALA A 39 6.48 -2.33 -18.41
C ALA A 39 6.30 -1.08 -17.52
N ASN A 40 5.18 -1.02 -16.80
CA ASN A 40 4.90 0.11 -15.92
C ASN A 40 5.73 0.05 -14.64
N THR A 41 5.96 -1.13 -14.07
CA THR A 41 6.85 -1.28 -12.92
C THR A 41 8.29 -0.97 -13.31
N ASP A 42 8.74 -1.37 -14.49
CA ASP A 42 10.08 -1.02 -14.98
C ASP A 42 10.27 0.50 -15.09
N ARG A 43 9.25 1.26 -15.53
CA ARG A 43 9.27 2.74 -15.51
C ARG A 43 9.43 3.30 -14.09
N VAL A 44 8.78 2.67 -13.10
CA VAL A 44 8.95 3.05 -11.69
C VAL A 44 10.36 2.74 -11.21
N LEU A 45 10.87 1.54 -11.48
CA LEU A 45 12.23 1.11 -11.10
C LEU A 45 13.30 2.04 -11.69
N GLU A 46 13.18 2.41 -12.97
CA GLU A 46 14.08 3.38 -13.61
C GLU A 46 14.05 4.74 -12.92
N LEU A 47 12.86 5.20 -12.51
CA LEU A 47 12.74 6.47 -11.80
C LEU A 47 13.40 6.41 -10.42
N LEU A 48 13.17 5.32 -9.68
CA LEU A 48 13.77 5.11 -8.35
C LEU A 48 15.30 4.99 -8.44
N ALA A 49 15.81 4.25 -9.42
CA ALA A 49 17.25 4.09 -9.64
C ALA A 49 17.93 5.44 -9.93
N ARG A 50 17.32 6.31 -10.76
CA ARG A 50 17.86 7.66 -11.04
C ARG A 50 17.96 8.55 -9.81
N HIS A 51 17.20 8.28 -8.78
CA HIS A 51 17.16 9.04 -7.53
C HIS A 51 17.79 8.31 -6.34
N GLU A 52 18.32 7.09 -6.57
CA GLU A 52 18.94 6.24 -5.54
C GLU A 52 18.01 5.98 -4.34
N VAL A 53 16.70 5.86 -4.60
CA VAL A 53 15.66 5.64 -3.58
C VAL A 53 15.22 4.20 -3.56
N ARG A 54 15.19 3.61 -2.36
CA ARG A 54 14.54 2.32 -2.10
C ARG A 54 13.08 2.53 -1.72
N ALA A 55 12.23 1.58 -2.09
CA ALA A 55 10.80 1.60 -1.81
C ALA A 55 10.31 0.21 -1.39
N THR A 56 9.08 0.14 -0.86
CA THR A 56 8.41 -1.12 -0.55
C THR A 56 7.38 -1.42 -1.63
N PHE A 57 7.46 -2.60 -2.23
CA PHE A 57 6.54 -3.07 -3.27
C PHE A 57 5.61 -4.13 -2.68
N PHE A 58 4.34 -3.78 -2.49
CA PHE A 58 3.30 -4.72 -2.10
C PHE A 58 2.80 -5.45 -3.32
N VAL A 59 3.14 -6.73 -3.42
CA VAL A 59 2.92 -7.53 -4.62
C VAL A 59 1.68 -8.38 -4.47
N LEU A 60 0.78 -8.28 -5.45
CA LEU A 60 -0.36 -9.17 -5.56
C LEU A 60 0.11 -10.57 -5.96
N GLY A 61 -0.31 -11.61 -5.25
CA GLY A 61 0.10 -12.99 -5.53
C GLY A 61 -0.28 -13.43 -6.95
N TRP A 62 -1.41 -12.96 -7.48
CA TRP A 62 -1.79 -13.19 -8.88
C TRP A 62 -0.74 -12.64 -9.86
N THR A 63 -0.19 -11.47 -9.58
CA THR A 63 0.88 -10.86 -10.37
C THR A 63 2.18 -11.66 -10.21
N ALA A 64 2.55 -12.03 -8.98
CA ALA A 64 3.76 -12.82 -8.71
C ALA A 64 3.75 -14.15 -9.44
N ALA A 65 2.61 -14.86 -9.46
CA ALA A 65 2.48 -16.15 -10.14
C ALA A 65 2.73 -16.07 -11.66
N ARG A 66 2.46 -14.91 -12.29
CA ARG A 66 2.56 -14.70 -13.74
C ARG A 66 3.85 -13.99 -14.17
N HIS A 67 4.37 -13.11 -13.32
CA HIS A 67 5.49 -12.22 -13.63
C HIS A 67 6.66 -12.42 -12.64
N ARG A 68 7.08 -13.70 -12.44
CA ARG A 68 8.12 -14.06 -11.45
C ARG A 68 9.41 -13.26 -11.61
N GLU A 69 9.84 -13.07 -12.84
CA GLU A 69 11.10 -12.35 -13.10
C GLU A 69 10.97 -10.85 -12.79
N LEU A 70 9.79 -10.27 -12.92
CA LEU A 70 9.53 -8.91 -12.45
C LEU A 70 9.80 -8.79 -10.94
N ILE A 71 9.27 -9.72 -10.14
CA ILE A 71 9.42 -9.68 -8.68
C ILE A 71 10.89 -9.84 -8.29
N ARG A 72 11.61 -10.75 -8.97
CA ARG A 72 13.06 -10.89 -8.80
C ARG A 72 13.82 -9.62 -9.17
N ARG A 73 13.43 -8.91 -10.25
CA ARG A 73 14.04 -7.63 -10.62
C ARG A 73 13.85 -6.58 -9.54
N ILE A 74 12.64 -6.46 -8.97
CA ILE A 74 12.35 -5.55 -7.88
C ILE A 74 13.27 -5.84 -6.68
N ALA A 75 13.36 -7.10 -6.27
CA ALA A 75 14.19 -7.52 -5.14
C ALA A 75 15.70 -7.28 -5.40
N ARG A 76 16.21 -7.64 -6.60
CA ARG A 76 17.62 -7.41 -7.00
C ARG A 76 17.98 -5.93 -7.06
N ALA A 77 17.02 -5.06 -7.32
CA ALA A 77 17.23 -3.61 -7.26
C ALA A 77 17.28 -3.06 -5.81
N GLY A 78 17.20 -3.93 -4.80
CA GLY A 78 17.32 -3.58 -3.38
C GLY A 78 16.03 -3.04 -2.76
N HIS A 79 14.89 -3.18 -3.43
CA HIS A 79 13.60 -2.80 -2.88
C HIS A 79 13.04 -3.89 -1.97
N GLU A 80 12.21 -3.50 -1.02
CA GLU A 80 11.49 -4.42 -0.15
C GLU A 80 10.27 -5.00 -0.87
N ILE A 81 10.03 -6.30 -0.69
CA ILE A 81 8.81 -6.98 -1.13
C ILE A 81 7.86 -7.13 0.06
N GLY A 82 6.63 -6.67 -0.10
CA GLY A 82 5.50 -6.94 0.78
C GLY A 82 4.42 -7.76 0.08
N CYS A 83 3.47 -8.30 0.84
CA CYS A 83 2.34 -9.07 0.34
C CYS A 83 1.09 -8.18 0.20
N HIS A 84 0.37 -8.32 -0.92
CA HIS A 84 -0.88 -7.60 -1.20
C HIS A 84 -2.07 -8.55 -1.43
N SER A 85 -2.19 -9.65 -0.64
CA SER A 85 -3.13 -10.75 -0.92
C SER A 85 -2.83 -11.47 -2.24
N TYR A 86 -3.63 -12.49 -2.60
CA TYR A 86 -3.49 -13.17 -3.88
C TYR A 86 -4.42 -12.61 -4.94
N SER A 87 -5.73 -12.48 -4.63
CA SER A 87 -6.80 -12.25 -5.58
C SER A 87 -7.41 -10.84 -5.52
N HIS A 88 -6.77 -9.91 -4.79
CA HIS A 88 -7.26 -8.54 -4.56
C HIS A 88 -8.68 -8.50 -3.94
N PRO A 89 -8.95 -9.28 -2.87
CA PRO A 89 -10.29 -9.40 -2.30
C PRO A 89 -10.69 -8.16 -1.48
N VAL A 90 -11.99 -8.03 -1.25
CA VAL A 90 -12.52 -7.18 -0.16
C VAL A 90 -12.42 -7.99 1.13
N VAL A 91 -11.40 -7.74 1.96
CA VAL A 91 -11.06 -8.60 3.11
C VAL A 91 -12.21 -8.77 4.09
N PHE A 92 -12.98 -7.73 4.37
CA PHE A 92 -14.13 -7.82 5.29
C PHE A 92 -15.34 -8.60 4.72
N GLU A 93 -15.30 -9.06 3.49
CA GLU A 93 -16.30 -9.93 2.88
C GLU A 93 -15.90 -11.41 2.96
N LEU A 94 -14.65 -11.70 3.33
CA LEU A 94 -14.14 -13.05 3.50
C LEU A 94 -14.36 -13.55 4.92
N SER A 95 -14.57 -14.86 5.07
CA SER A 95 -14.37 -15.54 6.34
C SER A 95 -12.88 -15.56 6.73
N ALA A 96 -12.58 -15.84 8.00
CA ALA A 96 -11.21 -15.96 8.46
C ALA A 96 -10.42 -17.04 7.69
N GLN A 97 -11.08 -18.16 7.36
CA GLN A 97 -10.44 -19.24 6.58
C GLN A 97 -10.17 -18.82 5.14
N GLU A 98 -11.13 -18.19 4.46
CA GLU A 98 -10.94 -17.70 3.08
C GLU A 98 -9.83 -16.65 3.01
N PHE A 99 -9.74 -15.77 4.02
CA PHE A 99 -8.64 -14.81 4.13
C PHE A 99 -7.30 -15.50 4.32
N ALA A 100 -7.27 -16.49 5.23
CA ALA A 100 -6.09 -17.30 5.48
C ALA A 100 -5.60 -18.00 4.21
N ASP A 101 -6.51 -18.65 3.47
CA ASP A 101 -6.21 -19.37 2.23
C ASP A 101 -5.70 -18.42 1.12
N ASP A 102 -6.28 -17.21 1.01
CA ASP A 102 -5.84 -16.19 0.04
C ASP A 102 -4.42 -15.70 0.36
N VAL A 103 -4.12 -15.48 1.65
CA VAL A 103 -2.78 -15.08 2.10
C VAL A 103 -1.76 -16.20 1.88
N ASP A 104 -2.09 -17.44 2.23
CA ASP A 104 -1.21 -18.60 2.05
C ASP A 104 -0.86 -18.79 0.57
N ARG A 105 -1.84 -18.68 -0.31
CA ARG A 105 -1.64 -18.72 -1.75
C ARG A 105 -0.75 -17.57 -2.26
N ALA A 106 -0.88 -16.39 -1.67
CA ALA A 106 -0.01 -15.27 -2.02
C ALA A 106 1.43 -15.53 -1.60
N LEU A 107 1.65 -16.06 -0.40
CA LEU A 107 2.97 -16.44 0.11
C LEU A 107 3.63 -17.52 -0.75
N GLU A 108 2.89 -18.54 -1.19
CA GLU A 108 3.39 -19.56 -2.12
C GLU A 108 3.86 -18.94 -3.45
N ALA A 109 3.07 -18.02 -4.01
CA ALA A 109 3.42 -17.33 -5.24
C ALA A 109 4.66 -16.44 -5.10
N LEU A 110 4.83 -15.78 -3.96
CA LEU A 110 5.99 -14.94 -3.65
C LEU A 110 7.23 -15.77 -3.38
N ALA A 111 7.10 -16.87 -2.63
CA ALA A 111 8.20 -17.82 -2.39
C ALA A 111 8.75 -18.41 -3.70
N ALA A 112 7.88 -18.67 -4.70
CA ALA A 112 8.29 -19.10 -6.04
C ALA A 112 9.07 -18.02 -6.82
N CYS A 113 9.12 -16.78 -6.30
CA CYS A 113 9.91 -15.66 -6.80
C CYS A 113 11.17 -15.40 -5.97
N ASP A 114 11.50 -16.28 -5.02
CA ASP A 114 12.59 -16.12 -4.04
C ASP A 114 12.36 -14.91 -3.12
N ALA A 115 11.09 -14.58 -2.82
CA ALA A 115 10.70 -13.43 -1.99
C ALA A 115 9.98 -13.88 -0.71
N GLU A 116 10.45 -13.35 0.42
CA GLU A 116 9.87 -13.57 1.76
C GLU A 116 9.33 -12.23 2.30
N PRO A 117 8.03 -11.94 2.14
CA PRO A 117 7.48 -10.65 2.54
C PRO A 117 7.38 -10.54 4.07
N ALA A 118 7.97 -9.48 4.63
CA ALA A 118 7.83 -9.18 6.05
C ALA A 118 6.59 -8.35 6.38
N GLY A 119 6.01 -7.67 5.40
CA GLY A 119 4.87 -6.78 5.54
C GLY A 119 3.67 -7.17 4.70
N TYR A 120 2.49 -6.78 5.20
CA TYR A 120 1.22 -6.98 4.52
C TYR A 120 0.49 -5.64 4.31
N ARG A 121 -0.20 -5.53 3.19
CA ARG A 121 -1.19 -4.49 2.93
C ARG A 121 -2.44 -5.10 2.32
N ALA A 122 -3.59 -4.90 2.95
CA ALA A 122 -4.87 -5.35 2.39
C ALA A 122 -5.25 -4.56 1.13
N PRO A 123 -5.75 -5.22 0.09
CA PRO A 123 -6.35 -4.56 -1.05
C PRO A 123 -7.37 -3.51 -0.63
N SER A 124 -7.22 -2.29 -1.20
CA SER A 124 -8.07 -1.14 -0.89
C SER A 124 -8.24 -0.84 0.61
N PHE A 125 -7.26 -1.19 1.45
CA PHE A 125 -7.30 -0.95 2.91
C PHE A 125 -8.51 -1.56 3.61
N THR A 126 -8.93 -2.75 3.21
CA THR A 126 -10.19 -3.37 3.62
C THR A 126 -10.12 -4.23 4.89
N ILE A 127 -9.03 -4.14 5.69
CA ILE A 127 -9.06 -4.56 7.10
C ILE A 127 -9.81 -3.48 7.88
N THR A 128 -11.05 -3.77 8.25
CA THR A 128 -11.96 -2.86 8.95
C THR A 128 -12.25 -3.37 10.37
N PRO A 129 -12.95 -2.62 11.25
CA PRO A 129 -13.29 -3.09 12.59
C PRO A 129 -13.99 -4.45 12.67
N LYS A 130 -14.62 -4.89 11.58
CA LYS A 130 -15.28 -6.20 11.52
C LYS A 130 -14.31 -7.39 11.51
N VAL A 131 -13.08 -7.14 11.07
CA VAL A 131 -12.06 -8.16 10.82
C VAL A 131 -10.68 -7.77 11.37
N HIS A 132 -10.64 -6.99 12.44
CA HIS A 132 -9.36 -6.63 13.09
C HIS A 132 -8.61 -7.86 13.62
N ASP A 133 -9.31 -8.90 14.01
CA ASP A 133 -8.77 -10.18 14.44
C ASP A 133 -7.97 -10.89 13.33
N TYR A 134 -8.18 -10.55 12.06
CA TYR A 134 -7.38 -11.07 10.94
C TYR A 134 -5.91 -10.59 10.99
N LEU A 135 -5.60 -9.55 11.74
CA LEU A 135 -4.21 -9.18 12.04
C LEU A 135 -3.46 -10.31 12.77
N HIS A 136 -4.14 -11.11 13.60
CA HIS A 136 -3.53 -12.28 14.21
C HIS A 136 -3.22 -13.37 13.18
N ILE A 137 -4.09 -13.55 12.17
CA ILE A 137 -3.86 -14.50 11.07
C ILE A 137 -2.58 -14.13 10.30
N LEU A 138 -2.36 -12.83 10.05
CA LEU A 138 -1.14 -12.34 9.39
C LEU A 138 0.10 -12.62 10.24
N ARG A 139 0.04 -12.32 11.53
CA ARG A 139 1.15 -12.56 12.45
C ARG A 139 1.53 -14.05 12.52
N GLU A 140 0.52 -14.94 12.61
CA GLU A 140 0.73 -16.40 12.65
C GLU A 140 1.42 -16.93 11.39
N ARG A 141 1.31 -16.21 10.27
CA ARG A 141 2.00 -16.49 9.00
C ARG A 141 3.38 -15.83 8.88
N GLY A 142 3.89 -15.26 9.97
CA GLY A 142 5.24 -14.72 10.05
C GLY A 142 5.40 -13.29 9.55
N PHE A 143 4.31 -12.59 9.21
CA PHE A 143 4.42 -11.17 8.94
C PHE A 143 4.86 -10.40 10.18
N ARG A 144 5.67 -9.38 9.99
CA ARG A 144 6.18 -8.51 11.05
C ARG A 144 5.40 -7.20 11.16
N TYR A 145 4.72 -6.80 10.10
CA TYR A 145 3.90 -5.59 10.13
C TYR A 145 2.72 -5.64 9.14
N ASP A 146 1.71 -4.84 9.47
CA ASP A 146 0.57 -4.52 8.61
C ASP A 146 0.51 -3.02 8.33
N CYS A 147 0.15 -2.64 7.10
CA CYS A 147 -0.04 -1.25 6.68
C CYS A 147 -1.41 -1.08 5.99
N SER A 148 -2.47 -1.65 6.61
CA SER A 148 -3.82 -1.67 6.04
C SER A 148 -4.78 -0.69 6.71
N LEU A 149 -4.50 -0.26 7.95
CA LEU A 149 -5.39 0.64 8.67
C LEU A 149 -5.36 2.04 8.08
N PHE A 150 -6.54 2.58 7.78
CA PHE A 150 -6.66 3.95 7.31
C PHE A 150 -7.64 4.75 8.19
N PRO A 151 -7.15 5.60 9.09
CA PRO A 151 -7.97 6.28 10.11
C PRO A 151 -8.75 7.47 9.53
N ILE A 152 -9.58 7.21 8.52
CA ILE A 152 -10.41 8.21 7.83
C ILE A 152 -11.87 7.75 7.74
N LYS A 153 -12.77 8.69 7.49
CA LYS A 153 -14.15 8.38 7.10
C LYS A 153 -14.20 8.12 5.59
N HIS A 154 -14.52 6.89 5.20
CA HIS A 154 -14.69 6.51 3.81
C HIS A 154 -15.81 5.47 3.67
N PRO A 155 -16.66 5.49 2.61
CA PRO A 155 -17.83 4.61 2.51
C PRO A 155 -17.50 3.12 2.34
N ARG A 156 -16.34 2.75 1.81
CA ARG A 156 -15.95 1.35 1.57
C ARG A 156 -14.90 0.85 2.54
N TYR A 157 -13.99 1.71 2.96
CA TYR A 157 -12.91 1.43 3.89
C TYR A 157 -12.73 2.63 4.80
N GLY A 158 -11.81 2.54 5.72
CA GLY A 158 -11.57 3.64 6.63
C GLY A 158 -12.17 3.37 7.99
N GLN A 159 -11.44 3.82 8.97
CA GLN A 159 -11.65 3.55 10.38
C GLN A 159 -11.36 4.82 11.16
N PRO A 160 -12.27 5.81 11.15
CA PRO A 160 -11.99 7.14 11.72
C PRO A 160 -11.65 7.12 13.21
N LEU A 161 -12.02 6.02 13.90
CA LEU A 161 -11.75 5.79 15.32
C LEU A 161 -10.56 4.85 15.57
N SER A 162 -9.78 4.48 14.56
CA SER A 162 -8.55 3.71 14.77
C SER A 162 -7.38 4.61 15.16
N PRO A 163 -6.34 4.04 15.80
CA PRO A 163 -5.12 4.76 16.10
C PRO A 163 -4.51 5.41 14.86
N ARG A 164 -3.88 6.56 15.01
CA ARG A 164 -3.15 7.26 13.94
C ARG A 164 -1.65 7.00 14.00
N GLN A 165 -1.14 6.60 15.17
CA GLN A 165 0.28 6.31 15.38
C GLN A 165 0.54 4.81 15.30
N PRO A 166 1.74 4.40 14.87
CA PRO A 166 2.16 3.00 14.89
C PRO A 166 2.11 2.41 16.32
N PHE A 167 1.81 1.13 16.40
CA PHE A 167 1.75 0.41 17.67
C PHE A 167 2.09 -1.07 17.48
N LEU A 168 2.47 -1.73 18.58
CA LEU A 168 2.57 -3.19 18.64
C LEU A 168 1.19 -3.78 18.90
N LEU A 169 0.81 -4.79 18.13
CA LEU A 169 -0.39 -5.57 18.43
C LEU A 169 -0.12 -6.48 19.64
N ASP A 170 -0.94 -6.34 20.69
CA ASP A 170 -0.83 -7.17 21.89
C ASP A 170 -1.00 -8.65 21.57
N HIS A 171 -0.08 -9.46 22.08
CA HIS A 171 -0.14 -10.91 21.96
C HIS A 171 0.80 -11.62 22.95
N ALA A 172 0.50 -12.88 23.22
CA ALA A 172 1.39 -13.76 23.97
C ALA A 172 2.40 -14.41 23.00
N GLY A 173 3.55 -13.78 22.77
CA GLY A 173 4.59 -14.32 21.89
C GLY A 173 5.77 -13.35 21.72
N ASP A 174 6.92 -13.87 21.32
CA ASP A 174 8.20 -13.13 21.32
C ASP A 174 8.40 -12.28 20.06
N GLN A 175 7.64 -12.53 18.99
CA GLN A 175 7.82 -11.79 17.71
C GLN A 175 6.92 -10.55 17.69
N PRO A 176 7.49 -9.35 17.62
CA PRO A 176 6.72 -8.13 17.53
C PRO A 176 5.97 -8.05 16.20
N PHE A 177 4.68 -7.70 16.26
CA PHE A 177 3.88 -7.39 15.08
C PHE A 177 3.46 -5.92 15.14
N VAL A 178 3.93 -5.11 14.19
CA VAL A 178 3.67 -3.67 14.14
C VAL A 178 2.49 -3.38 13.23
N VAL A 179 1.54 -2.61 13.72
CA VAL A 179 0.48 -2.05 12.89
C VAL A 179 0.84 -0.60 12.57
N LEU A 180 0.99 -0.30 11.26
CA LEU A 180 1.26 1.04 10.76
C LEU A 180 0.00 1.62 10.10
N PRO A 181 -0.73 2.52 10.77
CA PRO A 181 -1.84 3.22 10.12
C PRO A 181 -1.36 4.13 9.01
N MET A 182 -2.15 4.24 7.95
CA MET A 182 -1.90 5.21 6.88
C MET A 182 -1.93 6.63 7.42
N PRO A 183 -0.99 7.50 7.01
CA PRO A 183 -0.87 8.83 7.57
C PRO A 183 -2.06 9.71 7.21
N THR A 184 -2.46 10.51 8.16
CA THR A 184 -3.53 11.50 8.00
C THR A 184 -3.11 12.83 8.61
N TRP A 185 -3.59 13.91 8.04
CA TRP A 185 -3.47 15.23 8.65
C TRP A 185 -4.71 15.53 9.49
N ARG A 186 -4.54 15.77 10.79
CA ARG A 186 -5.65 16.06 11.70
C ARG A 186 -5.96 17.56 11.75
N VAL A 187 -7.18 17.91 11.39
CA VAL A 187 -7.68 19.29 11.37
C VAL A 187 -9.02 19.33 12.07
N GLY A 188 -9.15 20.12 13.14
CA GLY A 188 -10.42 20.29 13.86
C GLY A 188 -11.07 18.98 14.30
N GLY A 189 -10.25 17.98 14.71
CA GLY A 189 -10.75 16.66 15.10
C GLY A 189 -11.01 15.68 13.94
N THR A 190 -10.94 16.14 12.69
CA THR A 190 -11.15 15.30 11.50
C THR A 190 -9.81 14.86 10.91
N ASN A 191 -9.69 13.58 10.57
CA ASN A 191 -8.55 13.04 9.89
C ASN A 191 -8.71 13.21 8.37
N VAL A 192 -7.83 13.99 7.76
CA VAL A 192 -7.82 14.29 6.33
C VAL A 192 -6.75 13.45 5.66
N PRO A 193 -7.11 12.57 4.70
CA PRO A 193 -6.13 11.81 3.95
C PRO A 193 -5.39 12.70 2.95
N PHE A 194 -4.10 12.40 2.73
CA PHE A 194 -3.29 13.11 1.73
C PHE A 194 -2.33 12.17 0.99
N SER A 195 -2.16 10.94 1.47
CA SER A 195 -1.34 9.91 0.84
C SER A 195 -2.11 9.19 -0.27
N GLY A 196 -1.40 8.72 -1.27
CA GLY A 196 -1.95 7.93 -2.37
C GLY A 196 -2.02 8.66 -3.71
N GLY A 197 -2.03 7.84 -4.77
CA GLY A 197 -1.98 8.31 -6.14
C GLY A 197 -3.11 9.27 -6.52
N GLY A 198 -4.32 9.04 -6.00
CA GLY A 198 -5.44 9.95 -6.23
C GLY A 198 -5.15 11.39 -5.79
N TYR A 199 -4.57 11.57 -4.61
CA TYR A 199 -4.17 12.90 -4.12
C TYR A 199 -2.98 13.46 -4.89
N MET A 200 -2.01 12.61 -5.23
CA MET A 200 -0.87 13.03 -6.05
C MET A 200 -1.33 13.49 -7.44
N ARG A 201 -2.29 12.81 -8.03
CA ARG A 201 -2.86 13.21 -9.34
C ARG A 201 -3.59 14.54 -9.29
N LEU A 202 -4.44 14.71 -8.27
CA LEU A 202 -5.34 15.86 -8.17
C LEU A 202 -4.67 17.14 -7.67
N LEU A 203 -3.77 17.02 -6.69
CA LEU A 203 -3.18 18.18 -6.05
C LEU A 203 -1.98 18.72 -6.83
N PRO A 204 -1.84 20.05 -6.97
CA PRO A 204 -0.59 20.63 -7.42
C PRO A 204 0.60 20.17 -6.58
N GLY A 205 1.75 19.90 -7.20
CA GLY A 205 2.92 19.34 -6.52
C GLY A 205 3.41 20.15 -5.31
N TRP A 206 3.23 21.48 -5.34
CA TRP A 206 3.60 22.34 -4.20
C TRP A 206 2.66 22.13 -2.99
N ILE A 207 1.36 21.89 -3.23
CA ILE A 207 0.39 21.57 -2.16
C ILE A 207 0.76 20.22 -1.55
N TYR A 208 1.01 19.21 -2.39
CA TYR A 208 1.37 17.87 -1.93
C TYR A 208 2.63 17.91 -1.05
N ARG A 209 3.68 18.63 -1.48
CA ARG A 209 4.90 18.83 -0.68
C ARG A 209 4.61 19.52 0.66
N ARG A 210 3.70 20.48 0.70
CA ARG A 210 3.32 21.17 1.93
C ARG A 210 2.55 20.26 2.89
N LEU A 211 1.63 19.43 2.39
CA LEU A 211 0.91 18.44 3.20
C LEU A 211 1.86 17.42 3.84
N ARG A 212 2.85 16.97 3.09
CA ARG A 212 3.93 16.12 3.60
C ARG A 212 4.64 16.73 4.81
N LEU A 213 5.05 17.99 4.70
CA LEU A 213 5.72 18.70 5.79
C LEU A 213 4.81 18.91 7.00
N LEU A 214 3.50 19.14 6.77
CA LEU A 214 2.52 19.27 7.86
C LEU A 214 2.27 17.92 8.57
N ALA A 215 2.27 16.81 7.86
CA ALA A 215 2.17 15.48 8.47
C ALA A 215 3.34 15.19 9.39
N ARG A 216 4.56 15.48 8.94
CA ARG A 216 5.80 15.36 9.76
C ARG A 216 5.75 16.17 11.06
N ARG A 217 5.08 17.34 11.05
CA ARG A 217 4.87 18.14 12.28
C ARG A 217 3.90 17.50 13.27
N GLN A 218 3.18 16.48 12.86
CA GLN A 218 2.30 15.66 13.70
C GLN A 218 2.88 14.27 13.96
N ASP A 219 4.21 14.13 13.81
CA ASP A 219 4.96 12.89 13.99
C ASP A 219 4.42 11.72 13.15
N GLN A 220 3.85 12.05 11.97
CA GLN A 220 3.36 11.08 11.00
C GLN A 220 4.40 10.89 9.89
N PRO A 221 4.84 9.64 9.59
CA PRO A 221 5.62 9.38 8.40
C PRO A 221 4.80 9.74 7.16
N CYS A 222 5.43 10.22 6.11
CA CYS A 222 4.74 10.41 4.85
C CYS A 222 4.78 9.12 4.04
N ILE A 223 3.81 8.23 4.25
CA ILE A 223 3.67 7.02 3.45
C ILE A 223 2.90 7.37 2.18
N ILE A 224 3.58 7.31 1.04
CA ILE A 224 2.99 7.53 -0.28
C ILE A 224 2.70 6.15 -0.87
N TYR A 225 1.52 5.93 -1.43
CA TYR A 225 1.24 4.71 -2.18
C TYR A 225 0.80 5.04 -3.60
N LEU A 226 1.37 4.31 -4.55
CA LEU A 226 1.12 4.44 -5.98
C LEU A 226 0.98 3.03 -6.58
N HIS A 227 0.50 3.00 -7.81
CA HIS A 227 0.37 1.75 -8.57
C HIS A 227 1.11 1.85 -9.90
N PRO A 228 1.64 0.78 -10.47
CA PRO A 228 2.33 0.81 -11.77
C PRO A 228 1.47 1.41 -12.89
N TRP A 229 0.17 1.13 -12.92
CA TRP A 229 -0.74 1.67 -13.94
C TRP A 229 -0.90 3.21 -13.89
N GLU A 230 -0.49 3.88 -12.81
CA GLU A 230 -0.45 5.34 -12.73
C GLU A 230 0.71 5.95 -13.56
N PHE A 231 1.63 5.11 -14.03
CA PHE A 231 2.74 5.48 -14.92
C PHE A 231 2.49 5.06 -16.38
N ASP A 232 1.29 4.56 -16.67
CA ASP A 232 0.92 4.09 -18.00
C ASP A 232 0.35 5.21 -18.86
N ASP A 233 0.55 5.08 -20.16
CA ASP A 233 -0.12 5.85 -21.22
C ASP A 233 -1.38 5.16 -21.75
N PHE A 234 -1.58 3.88 -21.41
CA PHE A 234 -2.76 3.11 -21.76
C PHE A 234 -4.00 3.60 -20.99
N ARG A 235 -5.07 3.84 -21.71
CA ARG A 235 -6.35 4.31 -21.16
C ARG A 235 -7.46 3.33 -21.57
N PRO A 236 -7.74 2.30 -20.77
CA PRO A 236 -8.73 1.28 -21.13
C PRO A 236 -10.13 1.90 -21.28
N ASP A 237 -10.82 1.55 -22.34
CA ASP A 237 -12.26 1.78 -22.45
C ASP A 237 -13.00 0.56 -21.92
N THR A 238 -13.47 0.65 -20.69
CA THR A 238 -14.15 -0.43 -19.98
C THR A 238 -15.66 -0.28 -19.99
N GLY A 239 -16.22 0.60 -20.82
CA GLY A 239 -17.66 0.90 -20.83
C GLY A 239 -18.16 1.62 -19.57
N GLN A 240 -17.26 2.10 -18.70
CA GLN A 240 -17.62 2.91 -17.53
C GLN A 240 -18.21 4.26 -17.96
N GLY A 241 -19.14 4.77 -17.16
CA GLY A 241 -19.69 6.10 -17.41
C GLY A 241 -18.61 7.19 -17.47
N ALA A 242 -18.83 8.23 -18.27
CA ALA A 242 -17.84 9.28 -18.56
C ALA A 242 -17.22 9.92 -17.31
N LEU A 243 -18.00 10.14 -16.26
CA LEU A 243 -17.51 10.72 -15.00
C LEU A 243 -16.50 9.79 -14.28
N LEU A 244 -16.79 8.49 -14.23
CA LEU A 244 -15.91 7.51 -13.58
C LEU A 244 -14.62 7.35 -14.37
N ARG A 245 -14.71 7.29 -15.71
CA ARG A 245 -13.56 7.29 -16.60
C ARG A 245 -12.69 8.53 -16.41
N TRP A 246 -13.28 9.71 -16.42
CA TRP A 246 -12.56 10.96 -16.19
C TRP A 246 -11.82 10.94 -14.83
N ARG A 247 -12.47 10.52 -13.74
CA ARG A 247 -11.86 10.41 -12.41
C ARG A 247 -10.69 9.43 -12.37
N SER A 248 -10.80 8.29 -13.07
CA SER A 248 -9.75 7.27 -13.09
C SER A 248 -8.52 7.71 -13.92
N GLN A 249 -8.70 8.57 -14.91
CA GLN A 249 -7.64 8.98 -15.84
C GLN A 249 -7.05 10.36 -15.53
N MET A 250 -7.75 11.20 -14.77
CA MET A 250 -7.33 12.57 -14.50
C MET A 250 -5.97 12.63 -13.80
N GLY A 251 -5.06 13.43 -14.35
CA GLY A 251 -3.77 13.76 -13.75
C GLY A 251 -2.72 12.66 -13.79
N LEU A 252 -2.95 11.54 -14.48
CA LEU A 252 -1.99 10.43 -14.60
C LEU A 252 -0.68 10.90 -15.22
N ASP A 253 -0.71 11.69 -16.29
CA ASP A 253 0.49 12.15 -17.01
C ASP A 253 1.41 13.01 -16.13
N ALA A 254 0.89 13.57 -15.04
CA ALA A 254 1.68 14.39 -14.12
C ALA A 254 2.36 13.57 -13.00
N VAL A 255 1.98 12.30 -12.79
CA VAL A 255 2.49 11.46 -11.69
C VAL A 255 4.00 11.27 -11.75
N PRO A 256 4.61 10.89 -12.88
CA PRO A 256 6.06 10.68 -12.94
C PRO A 256 6.86 11.94 -12.56
N GLY A 257 6.46 13.09 -13.09
CA GLY A 257 7.13 14.37 -12.80
C GLY A 257 6.97 14.84 -11.35
N LYS A 258 5.78 14.63 -10.76
CA LYS A 258 5.51 14.94 -9.35
C LYS A 258 6.29 14.02 -8.42
N LEU A 259 6.33 12.72 -8.72
CA LEU A 259 7.12 11.77 -7.95
C LEU A 259 8.60 12.12 -8.03
N ALA A 260 9.16 12.36 -9.21
CA ALA A 260 10.55 12.78 -9.38
C ALA A 260 10.90 14.02 -8.56
N ALA A 261 9.96 14.98 -8.46
CA ALA A 261 10.16 16.17 -7.65
C ALA A 261 10.16 15.88 -6.13
N LEU A 262 9.41 14.88 -5.68
CA LEU A 262 9.41 14.44 -4.29
C LEU A 262 10.66 13.65 -3.94
N LEU A 263 11.10 12.74 -4.81
CA LEU A 263 12.30 11.93 -4.62
C LEU A 263 13.55 12.79 -4.43
N ARG A 264 13.66 13.91 -5.14
CA ARG A 264 14.76 14.88 -4.97
C ARG A 264 14.81 15.58 -3.62
N CYS A 265 13.71 15.64 -2.90
CA CYS A 265 13.57 16.44 -1.67
C CYS A 265 13.30 15.59 -0.43
N GLY A 266 13.13 14.28 -0.58
CA GLY A 266 12.76 13.36 0.49
C GLY A 266 13.96 12.59 1.03
N ASP A 267 13.81 12.15 2.27
CA ASP A 267 14.67 11.16 2.91
C ASP A 267 13.84 9.87 2.97
N PHE A 268 13.99 9.05 1.93
CA PHE A 268 13.15 7.88 1.73
C PHE A 268 13.79 6.62 2.32
N VAL A 269 12.98 5.87 3.06
CA VAL A 269 13.32 4.54 3.58
C VAL A 269 12.24 3.53 3.19
N THR A 270 12.52 2.24 3.27
CA THR A 270 11.51 1.20 3.13
C THR A 270 10.61 1.13 4.37
N LEU A 271 9.42 0.53 4.25
CA LEU A 271 8.57 0.27 5.42
C LEU A 271 9.26 -0.63 6.43
N GLY A 272 9.94 -1.67 5.99
CA GLY A 272 10.67 -2.58 6.86
C GLY A 272 11.77 -1.88 7.65
N ASP A 273 12.58 -1.00 7.03
CA ASP A 273 13.60 -0.20 7.71
C ASP A 273 12.95 0.73 8.77
N HIS A 274 11.82 1.35 8.42
CA HIS A 274 11.09 2.20 9.34
C HIS A 274 10.51 1.40 10.53
N VAL A 275 9.91 0.25 10.27
CA VAL A 275 9.40 -0.66 11.31
C VAL A 275 10.52 -1.09 12.26
N ALA A 276 11.66 -1.49 11.73
CA ALA A 276 12.82 -1.85 12.56
C ALA A 276 13.26 -0.70 13.47
N SER A 277 13.28 0.53 12.96
CA SER A 277 13.59 1.73 13.74
C SER A 277 12.57 2.00 14.84
N LEU A 278 11.27 1.82 14.54
CA LEU A 278 10.19 2.00 15.50
C LEU A 278 10.25 0.96 16.64
N VAL A 279 10.48 -0.29 16.30
CA VAL A 279 10.64 -1.37 17.30
C VAL A 279 11.83 -1.07 18.23
N ALA A 280 12.97 -0.64 17.66
CA ALA A 280 14.14 -0.28 18.44
C ALA A 280 13.92 0.93 19.37
N ALA A 281 13.10 1.88 18.95
CA ALA A 281 12.74 3.06 19.75
C ALA A 281 11.69 2.76 20.84
N GLY A 282 10.99 1.64 20.75
CA GLY A 282 9.86 1.25 21.61
C GLY A 282 8.53 1.82 21.13
N LEU A 283 7.58 0.95 20.94
CA LEU A 283 6.21 1.30 20.53
C LEU A 283 5.22 0.98 21.65
N PRO A 284 4.13 1.75 21.77
CA PRO A 284 3.03 1.37 22.67
C PRO A 284 2.39 0.09 22.16
N SER A 285 1.91 -0.75 23.09
CA SER A 285 1.17 -1.96 22.78
C SER A 285 -0.34 -1.70 22.84
N ARG A 286 -1.12 -2.38 21.97
CA ARG A 286 -2.57 -2.25 21.91
C ARG A 286 -3.22 -3.58 21.62
N GLY A 287 -4.28 -3.87 22.38
CA GLY A 287 -5.17 -5.01 22.14
C GLY A 287 -6.29 -4.69 21.15
N LEU A 288 -7.00 -5.72 20.71
CA LEU A 288 -8.22 -5.60 19.92
C LEU A 288 -9.46 -5.49 20.83
N PRO A 289 -10.54 -4.80 20.41
CA PRO A 289 -10.67 -4.03 19.18
C PRO A 289 -9.89 -2.70 19.21
N LEU A 290 -9.45 -2.25 18.03
CA LEU A 290 -8.70 -1.00 17.91
C LEU A 290 -9.64 0.22 18.01
N THR A 291 -9.37 1.07 18.98
CA THR A 291 -10.09 2.34 19.17
C THR A 291 -9.12 3.51 19.10
N ALA A 292 -9.62 4.71 18.80
CA ALA A 292 -8.81 5.93 18.85
C ALA A 292 -8.34 6.25 20.28
N ASP A 293 -7.26 7.03 20.34
CA ASP A 293 -6.77 7.65 21.58
C ASP A 293 -7.70 8.75 22.05
#